data_ee0b66ca699c122ccbb70a1a3d9c5b68
#
_entry.id   ee0b66ca699c122ccbb70a1a3d9c5b68
#
_cell.length_a   1.000
_cell.length_b   1.000
_cell.length_c   1.000
_cell.angle_alpha   90.00
_cell.angle_beta   90.00
_cell.angle_gamma   90.00
#
_symmetry.space_group_name_H-M   'P 1'
#
loop_
_entity.id
_entity.type
_entity.pdbx_description
1 polymer ?
#
loop_
_entity_poly.entity_id
_entity_poly.type
_entity_poly.pdbx_seq_one_letter_code
_entity_poly.pdbx_strand_id
1 'polypeptide(L)'
;DATHFNLRAKLAARLGVDAEEIYIGSGSEEVFCTLVRSYCRPGDNTVGCGAAFLAYRVQTQVHGAEYREPQLSQDPAKELEGMLALIDDKTRIVFLPNPNNPTGTYLNRELLKLMLEKLRGRNIIVLLDYAYREYARAADLPGAMEFYRDYPNLIVTGTFSKIYGL
;
A
#
# COMPACT_ATOMS: atom_id res chain seq x y z
N ASP A 1 6.75 17.87 -19.66
CA ASP A 1 5.41 17.27 -19.82
C ASP A 1 4.73 17.26 -18.46
N ALA A 2 3.91 18.30 -18.23
CA ALA A 2 3.23 18.51 -16.93
C ALA A 2 2.15 17.42 -16.63
N THR A 3 1.74 16.66 -17.63
CA THR A 3 0.74 15.59 -17.49
C THR A 3 1.37 14.20 -17.34
N HIS A 4 2.69 14.11 -17.45
CA HIS A 4 3.44 12.85 -17.50
C HIS A 4 2.91 11.87 -18.57
N PHE A 5 2.34 12.37 -19.64
CA PHE A 5 1.63 11.58 -20.66
C PHE A 5 2.47 10.42 -21.18
N ASN A 6 3.71 10.69 -21.60
CA ASN A 6 4.60 9.67 -22.16
C ASN A 6 5.00 8.62 -21.10
N LEU A 7 5.23 9.04 -19.85
CA LEU A 7 5.59 8.13 -18.76
C LEU A 7 4.40 7.24 -18.40
N ARG A 8 3.20 7.83 -18.27
CA ARG A 8 1.96 7.08 -18.01
C ARG A 8 1.68 6.05 -19.10
N ALA A 9 1.80 6.43 -20.38
CA ALA A 9 1.59 5.51 -21.49
C ALA A 9 2.57 4.33 -21.48
N LYS A 10 3.87 4.57 -21.18
CA LYS A 10 4.87 3.49 -21.08
C LYS A 10 4.62 2.58 -19.90
N LEU A 11 4.24 3.13 -18.75
CA LEU A 11 3.90 2.34 -17.56
C LEU A 11 2.63 1.51 -17.80
N ALA A 12 1.61 2.10 -18.40
CA ALA A 12 0.37 1.42 -18.75
C ALA A 12 0.62 0.18 -19.63
N ALA A 13 1.40 0.36 -20.70
CA ALA A 13 1.79 -0.74 -21.58
C ALA A 13 2.58 -1.84 -20.85
N ARG A 14 3.47 -1.46 -19.91
CA ARG A 14 4.27 -2.41 -19.13
C ARG A 14 3.46 -3.17 -18.08
N LEU A 15 2.49 -2.50 -17.46
CA LEU A 15 1.68 -3.05 -16.37
C LEU A 15 0.40 -3.73 -16.86
N GLY A 16 0.01 -3.54 -18.11
CA GLY A 16 -1.21 -4.09 -18.69
C GLY A 16 -2.48 -3.41 -18.16
N VAL A 17 -2.42 -2.08 -17.94
CA VAL A 17 -3.53 -1.24 -17.47
C VAL A 17 -3.73 -0.05 -18.38
N ASP A 18 -4.82 0.71 -18.21
CA ASP A 18 -5.04 1.96 -18.93
C ASP A 18 -4.22 3.12 -18.32
N ALA A 19 -3.84 4.09 -19.15
CA ALA A 19 -3.03 5.23 -18.67
C ALA A 19 -3.79 6.08 -17.64
N GLU A 20 -5.12 6.06 -17.65
CA GLU A 20 -6.02 6.72 -16.72
C GLU A 20 -5.98 6.07 -15.32
N GLU A 21 -5.59 4.80 -15.22
CA GLU A 21 -5.42 4.07 -13.97
C GLU A 21 -4.08 4.39 -13.27
N ILE A 22 -3.22 5.21 -13.91
CA ILE A 22 -1.89 5.54 -13.39
C ILE A 22 -1.83 6.99 -12.91
N TYR A 23 -1.51 7.15 -11.64
CA TYR A 23 -1.15 8.42 -11.02
C TYR A 23 0.36 8.52 -10.84
N ILE A 24 0.94 9.66 -11.23
CA ILE A 24 2.37 9.96 -11.02
C ILE A 24 2.48 11.07 -9.98
N GLY A 25 3.16 10.77 -8.89
CA GLY A 25 3.42 11.72 -7.81
C GLY A 25 4.92 11.98 -7.62
N SER A 26 5.24 13.00 -6.84
CA SER A 26 6.61 13.29 -6.36
C SER A 26 7.01 12.28 -5.29
N GLY A 27 7.30 11.04 -5.73
CA GLY A 27 7.52 9.90 -4.89
C GLY A 27 6.21 9.28 -4.34
N SER A 28 6.34 8.11 -3.71
CA SER A 28 5.19 7.40 -3.13
C SER A 28 4.56 8.16 -1.95
N GLU A 29 5.31 9.02 -1.26
CA GLU A 29 4.79 9.80 -0.14
C GLU A 29 3.68 10.76 -0.55
N GLU A 30 3.77 11.39 -1.72
CA GLU A 30 2.67 12.23 -2.24
C GLU A 30 1.42 11.40 -2.52
N VAL A 31 1.58 10.15 -2.96
CA VAL A 31 0.45 9.23 -3.14
C VAL A 31 -0.23 8.97 -1.79
N PHE A 32 0.54 8.70 -0.73
CA PHE A 32 -0.01 8.48 0.62
C PHE A 32 -0.77 9.71 1.13
N CYS A 33 -0.15 10.88 0.99
CA CYS A 33 -0.78 12.16 1.36
C CYS A 33 -2.11 12.35 0.61
N THR A 34 -2.10 12.15 -0.70
CA THR A 34 -3.29 12.32 -1.56
C THR A 34 -4.41 11.36 -1.14
N LEU A 35 -4.08 10.09 -0.87
CA LEU A 35 -5.08 9.11 -0.44
C LEU A 35 -5.66 9.45 0.93
N VAL A 36 -4.82 9.79 1.90
CA VAL A 36 -5.31 10.15 3.24
C VAL A 36 -6.23 11.37 3.16
N ARG A 37 -5.84 12.42 2.42
CA ARG A 37 -6.69 13.62 2.22
C ARG A 37 -8.02 13.31 1.55
N SER A 38 -8.03 12.34 0.63
CA SER A 38 -9.23 12.02 -0.15
C SER A 38 -10.21 11.13 0.60
N TYR A 39 -9.71 10.23 1.44
CA TYR A 39 -10.53 9.16 2.05
C TYR A 39 -10.69 9.28 3.57
N CYS A 40 -9.80 9.99 4.27
CA CYS A 40 -9.88 10.13 5.73
C CYS A 40 -10.46 11.49 6.15
N ARG A 41 -11.17 11.47 7.26
CA ARG A 41 -11.68 12.66 7.97
C ARG A 41 -11.23 12.58 9.43
N PRO A 42 -11.26 13.69 10.19
CA PRO A 42 -11.04 13.64 11.62
C PRO A 42 -11.98 12.62 12.30
N GLY A 43 -11.40 11.71 13.07
CA GLY A 43 -12.11 10.61 13.72
C GLY A 43 -12.13 9.29 12.95
N ASP A 44 -11.68 9.26 11.69
CA ASP A 44 -11.35 8.02 10.97
C ASP A 44 -9.99 7.48 11.40
N ASN A 45 -9.67 6.26 10.97
CA ASN A 45 -8.36 5.69 11.22
C ASN A 45 -7.77 5.01 9.98
N THR A 46 -6.46 4.81 10.02
CA THR A 46 -5.73 3.96 9.09
C THR A 46 -4.97 2.90 9.87
N VAL A 47 -4.71 1.75 9.24
CA VAL A 47 -3.97 0.65 9.85
C VAL A 47 -2.73 0.36 9.01
N GLY A 48 -1.59 0.18 9.67
CA GLY A 48 -0.36 -0.25 9.03
C GLY A 48 0.31 -1.40 9.78
N CYS A 49 1.41 -1.91 9.24
CA CYS A 49 2.24 -2.91 9.91
C CYS A 49 2.91 -2.31 11.15
N GLY A 50 3.27 -3.13 12.11
CA GLY A 50 4.15 -2.75 13.20
C GLY A 50 5.53 -2.32 12.68
N ALA A 51 6.06 -1.19 13.18
CA ALA A 51 7.31 -0.59 12.72
C ALA A 51 7.39 -0.41 11.17
N ALA A 52 6.33 0.09 10.56
CA ALA A 52 6.30 0.43 9.14
C ALA A 52 6.95 1.81 8.86
N PHE A 53 7.05 2.16 7.58
CA PHE A 53 7.57 3.44 7.14
C PHE A 53 6.80 4.61 7.79
N LEU A 54 7.55 5.51 8.44
CA LEU A 54 7.00 6.59 9.26
C LEU A 54 6.02 7.50 8.53
N ALA A 55 6.17 7.67 7.21
CA ALA A 55 5.32 8.55 6.43
C ALA A 55 3.83 8.18 6.50
N TYR A 56 3.47 6.90 6.62
CA TYR A 56 2.06 6.50 6.77
C TYR A 56 1.43 7.13 8.01
N ARG A 57 2.13 7.03 9.14
CA ARG A 57 1.71 7.64 10.41
C ARG A 57 1.63 9.15 10.31
N VAL A 58 2.69 9.78 9.79
CA VAL A 58 2.77 11.25 9.68
C VAL A 58 1.64 11.77 8.81
N GLN A 59 1.43 11.21 7.62
CA GLN A 59 0.37 11.66 6.71
C GLN A 59 -1.02 11.45 7.31
N THR A 60 -1.26 10.34 8.01
CA THR A 60 -2.52 10.08 8.70
C THR A 60 -2.80 11.12 9.79
N GLN A 61 -1.82 11.37 10.67
CA GLN A 61 -1.99 12.27 11.83
C GLN A 61 -2.10 13.74 11.43
N VAL A 62 -1.35 14.19 10.41
CA VAL A 62 -1.44 15.56 9.88
C VAL A 62 -2.85 15.86 9.37
N HIS A 63 -3.58 14.87 8.88
CA HIS A 63 -4.96 15.02 8.40
C HIS A 63 -6.03 14.74 9.48
N GLY A 64 -5.62 14.59 10.75
CA GLY A 64 -6.52 14.44 11.88
C GLY A 64 -7.13 13.05 12.05
N ALA A 65 -6.60 12.04 11.35
CA ALA A 65 -6.98 10.66 11.51
C ALA A 65 -6.05 9.94 12.49
N GLU A 66 -6.51 8.81 13.06
CA GLU A 66 -5.72 7.96 13.94
C GLU A 66 -4.92 6.94 13.13
N TYR A 67 -3.61 6.83 13.36
CA TYR A 67 -2.81 5.73 12.81
C TYR A 67 -2.71 4.61 13.83
N ARG A 68 -3.08 3.40 13.44
CA ARG A 68 -3.03 2.19 14.25
C ARG A 68 -2.05 1.20 13.67
N GLU A 69 -1.29 0.55 14.53
CA GLU A 69 -0.37 -0.54 14.18
C GLU A 69 -0.39 -1.61 15.26
N PRO A 70 -0.25 -2.89 14.90
CA PRO A 70 -0.08 -3.96 15.87
C PRO A 70 1.30 -3.89 16.54
N GLN A 71 1.48 -4.66 17.58
CA GLN A 71 2.82 -4.93 18.09
C GLN A 71 3.64 -5.61 17.01
N LEU A 72 4.86 -5.13 16.77
CA LEU A 72 5.77 -5.70 15.77
C LEU A 72 5.94 -7.20 15.94
N SER A 73 5.73 -7.94 14.87
CA SER A 73 5.99 -9.38 14.80
C SER A 73 6.92 -9.70 13.62
N GLN A 74 7.86 -10.62 13.83
CA GLN A 74 8.68 -11.19 12.75
C GLN A 74 7.93 -12.30 11.99
N ASP A 75 6.81 -12.78 12.51
CA ASP A 75 5.91 -13.73 11.86
C ASP A 75 4.87 -12.96 11.03
N PRO A 76 4.91 -13.03 9.69
CA PRO A 76 3.98 -12.28 8.85
C PRO A 76 2.49 -12.66 9.06
N ALA A 77 2.20 -13.90 9.48
CA ALA A 77 0.83 -14.31 9.76
C ALA A 77 0.29 -13.65 11.02
N LYS A 78 1.10 -13.58 12.08
CA LYS A 78 0.73 -12.86 13.32
C LYS A 78 0.63 -11.36 13.11
N GLU A 79 1.50 -10.80 12.28
CA GLU A 79 1.43 -9.40 11.87
C GLU A 79 0.09 -9.09 11.19
N LEU A 80 -0.29 -9.94 10.24
CA LEU A 80 -1.57 -9.84 9.54
C LEU A 80 -2.76 -9.93 10.51
N GLU A 81 -2.76 -10.91 11.41
CA GLU A 81 -3.80 -11.07 12.43
C GLU A 81 -3.93 -9.83 13.30
N GLY A 82 -2.78 -9.28 13.75
CA GLY A 82 -2.74 -8.05 14.54
C GLY A 82 -3.33 -6.86 13.78
N MET A 83 -3.00 -6.71 12.50
CA MET A 83 -3.57 -5.65 11.66
C MET A 83 -5.09 -5.81 11.51
N LEU A 84 -5.57 -7.02 11.22
CA LEU A 84 -7.00 -7.30 11.06
C LEU A 84 -7.80 -7.00 12.33
N ALA A 85 -7.23 -7.25 13.51
CA ALA A 85 -7.86 -6.98 14.81
C ALA A 85 -8.05 -5.47 15.09
N LEU A 86 -7.26 -4.60 14.44
CA LEU A 86 -7.33 -3.15 14.59
C LEU A 86 -8.32 -2.46 13.63
N ILE A 87 -8.86 -3.20 12.66
CA ILE A 87 -9.75 -2.69 11.62
C ILE A 87 -11.18 -2.62 12.15
N ASP A 88 -11.76 -1.42 12.11
CA ASP A 88 -13.16 -1.16 12.49
C ASP A 88 -13.95 -0.40 11.39
N ASP A 89 -15.12 0.11 11.72
CA ASP A 89 -16.00 0.83 10.79
C ASP A 89 -15.47 2.23 10.42
N LYS A 90 -14.50 2.74 11.16
CA LYS A 90 -13.83 4.02 10.91
C LYS A 90 -12.53 3.86 10.12
N THR A 91 -12.10 2.64 9.85
CA THR A 91 -10.90 2.37 9.05
C THR A 91 -11.16 2.73 7.59
N ARG A 92 -10.28 3.57 7.00
CA ARG A 92 -10.38 4.00 5.60
C ARG A 92 -9.26 3.47 4.74
N ILE A 93 -8.07 3.33 5.28
CA ILE A 93 -6.90 2.87 4.53
C ILE A 93 -6.14 1.82 5.34
N VAL A 94 -5.72 0.77 4.67
CA VAL A 94 -4.74 -0.20 5.18
C VAL A 94 -3.48 -0.08 4.35
N PHE A 95 -2.35 0.26 5.01
CA PHE A 95 -1.02 0.36 4.39
C PHE A 95 -0.29 -0.97 4.50
N LEU A 96 0.06 -1.56 3.36
CA LEU A 96 0.76 -2.84 3.25
C LEU A 96 2.10 -2.65 2.51
N PRO A 97 3.17 -2.19 3.19
CA PRO A 97 4.50 -2.24 2.61
C PRO A 97 4.94 -3.69 2.40
N ASN A 98 5.33 -4.05 1.17
CA ASN A 98 5.62 -5.45 0.83
C ASN A 98 6.77 -5.57 -0.19
N PRO A 99 8.01 -5.75 0.26
CA PRO A 99 8.50 -5.94 1.63
C PRO A 99 8.36 -4.69 2.53
N ASN A 100 8.21 -4.94 3.85
CA ASN A 100 8.16 -3.87 4.83
C ASN A 100 9.54 -3.22 5.06
N ASN A 101 9.56 -1.92 5.16
CA ASN A 101 10.69 -1.12 5.62
C ASN A 101 10.43 -0.65 7.06
N PRO A 102 11.28 -0.96 8.08
CA PRO A 102 12.67 -1.43 7.95
C PRO A 102 12.87 -2.94 8.11
N THR A 103 11.84 -3.73 8.38
CA THR A 103 12.00 -5.11 8.86
C THR A 103 12.41 -6.11 7.78
N GLY A 104 12.11 -5.80 6.50
CA GLY A 104 12.30 -6.72 5.39
C GLY A 104 11.31 -7.90 5.36
N THR A 105 10.40 -7.99 6.33
CA THR A 105 9.32 -8.98 6.33
C THR A 105 8.37 -8.72 5.18
N TYR A 106 7.69 -9.76 4.70
CA TYR A 106 6.72 -9.62 3.62
C TYR A 106 5.55 -10.59 3.77
N LEU A 107 4.42 -10.21 3.23
CA LEU A 107 3.28 -11.10 3.03
C LEU A 107 3.49 -11.86 1.73
N ASN A 108 3.54 -13.19 1.82
CA ASN A 108 3.53 -14.04 0.64
C ASN A 108 2.18 -13.98 -0.08
N ARG A 109 2.06 -14.68 -1.20
CA ARG A 109 0.83 -14.70 -2.01
C ARG A 109 -0.40 -15.08 -1.22
N GLU A 110 -0.32 -16.09 -0.34
CA GLU A 110 -1.45 -16.60 0.43
C GLU A 110 -1.91 -15.59 1.49
N LEU A 111 -0.97 -15.02 2.25
CA LEU A 111 -1.28 -14.04 3.28
C LEU A 111 -1.81 -12.73 2.69
N LEU A 112 -1.23 -12.27 1.57
CA LEU A 112 -1.75 -11.08 0.88
C LEU A 112 -3.17 -11.32 0.36
N LYS A 113 -3.40 -12.47 -0.26
CA LYS A 113 -4.76 -12.85 -0.71
C LYS A 113 -5.73 -12.90 0.45
N LEU A 114 -5.35 -13.49 1.58
CA LEU A 114 -6.18 -13.53 2.78
C LEU A 114 -6.57 -12.13 3.27
N MET A 115 -5.62 -11.18 3.33
CA MET A 115 -5.91 -9.79 3.68
C MET A 115 -6.92 -9.17 2.71
N LEU A 116 -6.70 -9.31 1.41
CA LEU A 116 -7.57 -8.76 0.38
C LEU A 116 -9.00 -9.34 0.46
N GLU A 117 -9.13 -10.65 0.67
CA GLU A 117 -10.45 -11.29 0.84
C GLU A 117 -11.17 -10.80 2.11
N LYS A 118 -10.46 -10.61 3.23
CA LYS A 118 -11.03 -10.07 4.47
C LYS A 118 -11.55 -8.65 4.33
N LEU A 119 -10.99 -7.89 3.39
CA LEU A 119 -11.35 -6.50 3.13
C LEU A 119 -12.21 -6.32 1.87
N ARG A 120 -12.54 -7.40 1.17
CA ARG A 120 -13.39 -7.37 -0.04
C ARG A 120 -14.77 -6.79 0.30
N GLY A 121 -15.21 -5.83 -0.50
CA GLY A 121 -16.51 -5.17 -0.34
C GLY A 121 -16.63 -4.23 0.85
N ARG A 122 -15.57 -4.04 1.64
CA ARG A 122 -15.53 -3.00 2.67
C ARG A 122 -15.14 -1.66 2.04
N ASN A 123 -15.61 -0.56 2.60
CA ASN A 123 -15.21 0.79 2.18
C ASN A 123 -13.82 1.16 2.76
N ILE A 124 -12.83 0.35 2.43
CA ILE A 124 -11.43 0.46 2.88
C ILE A 124 -10.53 0.36 1.67
N ILE A 125 -9.65 1.33 1.47
CA ILE A 125 -8.58 1.25 0.48
C ILE A 125 -7.45 0.39 1.03
N VAL A 126 -6.99 -0.57 0.27
CA VAL A 126 -5.78 -1.34 0.55
C VAL A 126 -4.66 -0.78 -0.31
N LEU A 127 -3.67 -0.14 0.32
CA LEU A 127 -2.50 0.38 -0.38
C LEU A 127 -1.34 -0.62 -0.24
N LEU A 128 -1.03 -1.32 -1.32
CA LEU A 128 0.11 -2.22 -1.43
C LEU A 128 1.33 -1.41 -1.89
N ASP A 129 2.26 -1.16 -0.97
CA ASP A 129 3.46 -0.39 -1.28
C ASP A 129 4.63 -1.31 -1.66
N TYR A 130 4.98 -1.28 -2.92
CA TYR A 130 6.06 -2.06 -3.52
C TYR A 130 7.34 -1.25 -3.75
N ALA A 131 7.63 -0.25 -2.91
CA ALA A 131 8.84 0.56 -3.03
C ALA A 131 10.15 -0.26 -3.05
N TYR A 132 10.15 -1.45 -2.45
CA TYR A 132 11.31 -2.35 -2.36
C TYR A 132 11.11 -3.69 -3.08
N ARG A 133 10.06 -3.83 -3.89
CA ARG A 133 9.70 -5.09 -4.57
C ARG A 133 10.84 -5.64 -5.43
N GLU A 134 11.57 -4.78 -6.12
CA GLU A 134 12.64 -5.16 -7.03
C GLU A 134 13.89 -5.72 -6.33
N TYR A 135 14.06 -5.45 -5.04
CA TYR A 135 15.14 -6.05 -4.23
C TYR A 135 14.80 -7.46 -3.75
N ALA A 136 13.53 -7.81 -3.68
CA ALA A 136 13.09 -9.11 -3.17
C ALA A 136 13.26 -10.21 -4.20
N ARG A 137 13.84 -11.35 -3.76
CA ARG A 137 14.07 -12.54 -4.59
C ARG A 137 13.18 -13.72 -4.23
N ALA A 138 12.27 -13.53 -3.28
CA ALA A 138 11.35 -14.57 -2.82
C ALA A 138 10.39 -14.97 -3.95
N ALA A 139 10.33 -16.26 -4.27
CA ALA A 139 9.50 -16.78 -5.37
C ALA A 139 8.00 -16.72 -5.06
N ASP A 140 7.63 -16.67 -3.78
CA ASP A 140 6.26 -16.61 -3.29
C ASP A 140 5.74 -15.17 -3.03
N LEU A 141 6.61 -14.16 -3.27
CA LEU A 141 6.18 -12.76 -3.27
C LEU A 141 5.37 -12.48 -4.54
N PRO A 142 4.09 -12.08 -4.44
CA PRO A 142 3.25 -11.90 -5.61
C PRO A 142 3.73 -10.77 -6.53
N GLY A 143 3.40 -10.86 -7.81
CA GLY A 143 3.62 -9.79 -8.78
C GLY A 143 2.81 -8.55 -8.44
N ALA A 144 3.30 -7.36 -8.84
CA ALA A 144 2.67 -6.09 -8.50
C ALA A 144 1.19 -6.01 -8.94
N MET A 145 0.88 -6.54 -10.11
CA MET A 145 -0.47 -6.47 -10.69
C MET A 145 -1.27 -7.76 -10.56
N GLU A 146 -0.75 -8.76 -9.83
CA GLU A 146 -1.37 -10.10 -9.76
C GLU A 146 -2.81 -10.07 -9.25
N PHE A 147 -3.10 -9.22 -8.27
CA PHE A 147 -4.43 -9.11 -7.66
C PHE A 147 -5.20 -7.85 -8.09
N TYR A 148 -4.58 -6.98 -8.88
CA TYR A 148 -5.11 -5.65 -9.15
C TYR A 148 -6.52 -5.66 -9.77
N ARG A 149 -6.77 -6.56 -10.72
CA ARG A 149 -8.07 -6.66 -11.41
C ARG A 149 -9.18 -7.27 -10.55
N ASP A 150 -8.82 -8.07 -9.56
CA ASP A 150 -9.79 -8.84 -8.75
C ASP A 150 -10.30 -8.06 -7.53
N TYR A 151 -9.59 -6.99 -7.13
CA TYR A 151 -9.87 -6.21 -5.93
C TYR A 151 -9.93 -4.71 -6.25
N PRO A 152 -11.14 -4.16 -6.49
CA PRO A 152 -11.30 -2.78 -6.94
C PRO A 152 -10.89 -1.73 -5.89
N ASN A 153 -10.70 -2.15 -4.63
CA ASN A 153 -10.20 -1.31 -3.54
C ASN A 153 -8.67 -1.44 -3.33
N LEU A 154 -7.97 -2.16 -4.20
CA LEU A 154 -6.51 -2.30 -4.15
C LEU A 154 -5.85 -1.19 -4.97
N ILE A 155 -4.96 -0.45 -4.33
CA ILE A 155 -4.03 0.48 -4.98
C ILE A 155 -2.62 -0.07 -4.83
N VAL A 156 -1.87 -0.13 -5.92
CA VAL A 156 -0.47 -0.58 -5.92
C VAL A 156 0.43 0.62 -6.16
N THR A 157 1.41 0.83 -5.29
CA THR A 157 2.42 1.87 -5.45
C THR A 157 3.79 1.29 -5.71
N GLY A 158 4.58 2.01 -6.46
CA GLY A 158 6.01 1.75 -6.68
C GLY A 158 6.76 3.07 -6.74
N THR A 159 8.07 3.03 -6.80
CA THR A 159 8.89 4.25 -6.87
C THR A 159 10.12 4.05 -7.75
N PHE A 160 10.53 5.12 -8.39
CA PHE A 160 11.82 5.16 -9.10
C PHE A 160 12.99 5.56 -8.19
N SER A 161 12.72 6.01 -6.95
CA SER A 161 13.73 6.55 -6.03
C SER A 161 14.65 5.51 -5.41
N LYS A 162 14.33 4.22 -5.49
CA LYS A 162 15.08 3.15 -4.82
C LYS A 162 16.04 2.46 -5.79
N ILE A 163 15.65 1.34 -6.36
CA ILE A 163 16.57 0.55 -7.23
C ILE A 163 16.96 1.31 -8.50
N TYR A 164 16.12 2.20 -8.98
CA TYR A 164 16.39 2.96 -10.21
C TYR A 164 17.20 4.24 -9.97
N GLY A 165 17.30 4.74 -8.72
CA GLY A 165 18.11 5.89 -8.35
C GLY A 165 17.65 7.24 -8.93
N LEU A 166 16.36 7.41 -9.19
CA LEU A 166 15.77 8.61 -9.77
C LEU A 166 14.99 9.44 -8.75
#